data_91eef0b599b79eaaa6819efea2385643
#
_entry.id   91eef0b599b79eaaa6819efea2385643
#
_cell.length_a   1.000
_cell.length_b   1.000
_cell.length_c   1.000
_cell.angle_alpha   90.00
_cell.angle_beta   90.00
_cell.angle_gamma   90.00
#
_symmetry.space_group_name_H-M   'P 1'
#
loop_
_entity.id
_entity.type
_entity.pdbx_description
1 polymer ?
#
loop_
_entity_poly.entity_id
_entity_poly.type
_entity_poly.pdbx_seq_one_letter_code
_entity_poly.pdbx_strand_id
1 'polypeptide(L)'
;MYQHFADFYDEIFPFDGDLETDLKPFVKPNGQAVDLGCGTGRLVHLVNHMGMKMRGVDLDQQMIAVAKKNFPHDEFIQGDMATSMNLNSYDLITCFGNTLPHLKLEELSAFFNQIFHKLSPDGYFVVTMLNYDHILESKPSQLPIIKRNNMTFERYYTYQEDHIVFKTVLSYNHQQTEDETILFPYTKSRLEKIISEAKLKVTFYKNIKLDTYDHQHTHICMIITK
;
A
#
# COMPACT_ATOMS: atom_id res chain seq x y z
N MET A 1 -13.27 10.49 -3.92
CA MET A 1 -13.17 9.23 -3.20
C MET A 1 -13.14 9.55 -1.73
N TYR A 2 -12.57 9.70 -0.86
CA TYR A 2 -12.57 9.80 0.60
C TYR A 2 -12.83 11.21 1.20
N GLN A 3 -13.89 11.94 0.82
CA GLN A 3 -14.21 13.23 1.49
C GLN A 3 -14.33 13.02 3.01
N HIS A 4 -13.47 13.65 3.79
CA HIS A 4 -13.29 13.54 5.25
C HIS A 4 -12.56 12.28 5.77
N PHE A 5 -12.35 11.23 4.98
CA PHE A 5 -11.63 10.04 5.45
C PHE A 5 -10.14 10.32 5.70
N ALA A 6 -9.51 11.15 4.87
CA ALA A 6 -8.10 11.49 4.98
C ALA A 6 -7.74 12.12 6.35
N ASP A 7 -8.66 12.92 6.92
CA ASP A 7 -8.44 13.55 8.24
C ASP A 7 -8.40 12.55 9.40
N PHE A 8 -9.05 11.39 9.24
CA PHE A 8 -9.13 10.33 10.24
C PHE A 8 -8.25 9.12 9.94
N TYR A 9 -7.57 9.11 8.79
CA TYR A 9 -6.84 7.95 8.30
C TYR A 9 -5.83 7.42 9.30
N ASP A 10 -5.02 8.30 9.88
CA ASP A 10 -3.98 7.93 10.82
C ASP A 10 -4.52 7.44 12.18
N GLU A 11 -5.71 7.90 12.57
CA GLU A 11 -6.40 7.41 13.77
C GLU A 11 -7.04 6.03 13.53
N ILE A 12 -7.57 5.79 12.32
CA ILE A 12 -8.14 4.50 11.91
C ILE A 12 -7.04 3.45 11.75
N PHE A 13 -5.93 3.82 11.09
CA PHE A 13 -4.82 2.94 10.75
C PHE A 13 -3.50 3.45 11.36
N PRO A 14 -3.33 3.39 12.69
CA PRO A 14 -2.05 3.73 13.30
C PRO A 14 -0.96 2.78 12.78
N PHE A 15 0.28 3.24 12.74
CA PHE A 15 1.39 2.32 12.55
C PHE A 15 1.53 1.46 13.80
N ASP A 16 1.49 0.15 13.62
CA ASP A 16 1.71 -0.81 14.68
C ASP A 16 3.19 -1.17 14.78
N GLY A 17 3.75 -1.12 15.99
CA GLY A 17 5.12 -1.52 16.25
C GLY A 17 6.18 -0.50 15.87
N ASP A 18 7.41 -0.97 15.77
CA ASP A 18 8.61 -0.19 15.41
C ASP A 18 8.92 -0.33 13.92
N LEU A 19 8.11 0.35 13.09
CA LEU A 19 8.25 0.32 11.63
C LEU A 19 9.65 0.83 11.18
N GLU A 20 10.27 1.74 11.95
CA GLU A 20 11.63 2.20 11.68
C GLU A 20 12.62 1.03 11.72
N THR A 21 12.56 0.20 12.77
CA THR A 21 13.40 -0.99 12.86
C THR A 21 13.12 -1.99 11.76
N ASP A 22 11.85 -2.21 11.42
CA ASP A 22 11.45 -3.16 10.38
C ASP A 22 11.91 -2.72 8.98
N LEU A 23 12.04 -1.40 8.73
CA LEU A 23 12.50 -0.84 7.45
C LEU A 23 14.02 -0.75 7.31
N LYS A 24 14.79 -0.82 8.40
CA LYS A 24 16.27 -0.72 8.36
C LYS A 24 16.95 -1.58 7.28
N PRO A 25 16.51 -2.82 7.00
CA PRO A 25 17.13 -3.66 5.97
C PRO A 25 17.01 -3.09 4.54
N PHE A 26 16.05 -2.21 4.30
CA PHE A 26 15.72 -1.67 2.98
C PHE A 26 16.21 -0.24 2.77
N VAL A 27 16.66 0.41 3.84
CA VAL A 27 17.09 1.82 3.82
C VAL A 27 18.56 1.91 3.42
N LYS A 28 18.82 2.77 2.44
CA LYS A 28 20.18 3.10 1.97
C LYS A 28 20.41 4.59 2.18
N PRO A 29 21.40 4.99 2.98
CA PRO A 29 21.69 6.40 3.20
C PRO A 29 21.87 7.20 1.89
N ASN A 30 21.17 8.32 1.76
CA ASN A 30 21.07 9.16 0.56
C ASN A 30 20.48 8.47 -0.68
N GLY A 31 19.94 7.24 -0.54
CA GLY A 31 19.26 6.51 -1.61
C GLY A 31 17.98 7.21 -2.06
N GLN A 32 17.57 6.94 -3.30
CA GLN A 32 16.33 7.47 -3.88
C GLN A 32 15.17 6.51 -3.60
N ALA A 33 14.05 7.04 -3.16
CA ALA A 33 12.89 6.22 -2.84
C ALA A 33 11.56 6.84 -3.31
N VAL A 34 10.54 6.00 -3.46
CA VAL A 34 9.17 6.42 -3.74
C VAL A 34 8.17 5.53 -3.01
N ASP A 35 7.15 6.14 -2.44
CA ASP A 35 5.99 5.44 -1.86
C ASP A 35 4.78 5.60 -2.77
N LEU A 36 4.26 4.48 -3.27
CA LEU A 36 3.15 4.40 -4.21
C LEU A 36 1.85 4.12 -3.46
N GLY A 37 0.94 5.11 -3.43
CA GLY A 37 -0.21 5.14 -2.55
C GLY A 37 0.17 5.61 -1.14
N CYS A 38 0.85 6.76 -1.07
CA CYS A 38 1.47 7.25 0.17
C CYS A 38 0.47 7.73 1.25
N GLY A 39 -0.82 7.86 0.90
CA GLY A 39 -1.85 8.33 1.82
C GLY A 39 -1.47 9.66 2.48
N THR A 40 -1.49 9.69 3.81
CA THR A 40 -1.18 10.86 4.64
C THR A 40 0.32 11.16 4.79
N GLY A 41 1.20 10.42 4.11
CA GLY A 41 2.64 10.71 4.00
C GLY A 41 3.53 10.20 5.14
N ARG A 42 3.00 9.47 6.11
CA ARG A 42 3.74 9.02 7.31
C ARG A 42 4.95 8.15 6.98
N LEU A 43 4.82 7.23 6.01
CA LEU A 43 5.93 6.37 5.59
C LEU A 43 7.03 7.19 4.91
N VAL A 44 6.65 8.14 4.05
CA VAL A 44 7.59 9.05 3.38
C VAL A 44 8.40 9.82 4.40
N HIS A 45 7.73 10.42 5.39
CA HIS A 45 8.39 11.17 6.46
C HIS A 45 9.37 10.30 7.26
N LEU A 46 8.94 9.09 7.64
CA LEU A 46 9.77 8.15 8.37
C LEU A 46 11.05 7.79 7.60
N VAL A 47 10.91 7.40 6.32
CA VAL A 47 12.04 6.98 5.48
C VAL A 47 13.00 8.13 5.19
N ASN A 48 12.49 9.37 5.03
CA ASN A 48 13.31 10.57 4.92
C ASN A 48 14.10 10.82 6.22
N HIS A 49 13.49 10.62 7.40
CA HIS A 49 14.17 10.69 8.70
C HIS A 49 15.26 9.63 8.86
N MET A 50 15.09 8.46 8.24
CA MET A 50 16.11 7.42 8.19
C MET A 50 17.24 7.70 7.20
N GLY A 51 17.22 8.83 6.50
CA GLY A 51 18.31 9.33 5.65
C GLY A 51 18.23 8.99 4.18
N MET A 52 17.08 8.52 3.67
CA MET A 52 16.81 8.43 2.23
C MET A 52 16.24 9.74 1.67
N LYS A 53 15.99 9.78 0.37
CA LYS A 53 15.26 10.82 -0.34
C LYS A 53 14.01 10.20 -0.94
N MET A 54 12.96 10.12 -0.14
CA MET A 54 11.68 9.53 -0.53
C MET A 54 10.67 10.60 -0.88
N ARG A 55 9.92 10.38 -1.96
CA ARG A 55 8.71 11.13 -2.30
C ARG A 55 7.49 10.23 -2.18
N GLY A 56 6.33 10.84 -1.93
CA GLY A 56 5.04 10.14 -1.93
C GLY A 56 4.24 10.43 -3.17
N VAL A 57 3.56 9.42 -3.68
CA VAL A 57 2.59 9.52 -4.78
C VAL A 57 1.27 8.94 -4.30
N ASP A 58 0.17 9.68 -4.47
CA ASP A 58 -1.18 9.19 -4.21
C ASP A 58 -2.16 9.76 -5.24
N LEU A 59 -3.15 8.99 -5.61
CA LEU A 59 -4.19 9.41 -6.54
C LEU A 59 -5.16 10.40 -5.90
N ASP A 60 -5.38 10.28 -4.58
CA ASP A 60 -6.34 11.07 -3.83
C ASP A 60 -5.74 12.43 -3.44
N GLN A 61 -6.35 13.50 -3.97
CA GLN A 61 -5.95 14.89 -3.71
C GLN A 61 -6.05 15.25 -2.21
N GLN A 62 -6.99 14.68 -1.47
CA GLN A 62 -7.18 15.00 -0.06
C GLN A 62 -6.09 14.34 0.80
N MET A 63 -5.70 13.10 0.48
CA MET A 63 -4.55 12.43 1.11
C MET A 63 -3.29 13.28 0.90
N ILE A 64 -3.03 13.75 -0.32
CA ILE A 64 -1.89 14.62 -0.62
C ILE A 64 -1.97 15.96 0.14
N ALA A 65 -3.16 16.55 0.28
CA ALA A 65 -3.33 17.79 1.04
C ALA A 65 -3.00 17.58 2.53
N VAL A 66 -3.46 16.47 3.12
CA VAL A 66 -3.14 16.09 4.52
C VAL A 66 -1.65 15.81 4.66
N ALA A 67 -1.04 15.05 3.73
CA ALA A 67 0.39 14.75 3.75
C ALA A 67 1.24 16.03 3.74
N LYS A 68 0.95 16.97 2.83
CA LYS A 68 1.66 18.26 2.76
C LYS A 68 1.46 19.13 4.00
N LYS A 69 0.29 19.07 4.61
CA LYS A 69 0.01 19.79 5.87
C LYS A 69 0.80 19.21 7.04
N ASN A 70 0.84 17.88 7.16
CA ASN A 70 1.50 17.20 8.25
C ASN A 70 3.04 17.22 8.11
N PHE A 71 3.55 17.12 6.88
CA PHE A 71 4.99 17.01 6.57
C PHE A 71 5.39 18.00 5.48
N PRO A 72 5.41 19.31 5.77
CA PRO A 72 5.59 20.37 4.76
C PRO A 72 6.99 20.40 4.11
N HIS A 73 7.96 19.67 4.64
CA HIS A 73 9.32 19.58 4.11
C HIS A 73 9.55 18.34 3.22
N ASP A 74 8.57 17.43 3.19
CA ASP A 74 8.63 16.23 2.36
C ASP A 74 7.93 16.45 1.01
N GLU A 75 8.27 15.66 0.01
CA GLU A 75 7.73 15.80 -1.35
C GLU A 75 6.55 14.86 -1.56
N PHE A 76 5.38 15.43 -1.91
CA PHE A 76 4.15 14.69 -2.21
C PHE A 76 3.56 15.15 -3.53
N ILE A 77 3.18 14.20 -4.39
CA ILE A 77 2.67 14.42 -5.73
C ILE A 77 1.32 13.71 -5.88
N GLN A 78 0.30 14.44 -6.33
CA GLN A 78 -0.91 13.78 -6.79
C GLN A 78 -0.64 13.11 -8.13
N GLY A 79 -0.88 11.82 -8.23
CA GLY A 79 -0.64 11.07 -9.45
C GLY A 79 -0.98 9.60 -9.33
N ASP A 80 -1.04 8.96 -10.48
CA ASP A 80 -1.23 7.51 -10.58
C ASP A 80 0.09 6.78 -10.33
N MET A 81 0.06 5.73 -9.48
CA MET A 81 1.24 4.95 -9.11
C MET A 81 1.93 4.29 -10.32
N ALA A 82 1.16 3.95 -11.36
CA ALA A 82 1.72 3.31 -12.55
C ALA A 82 2.47 4.28 -13.47
N THR A 83 2.25 5.60 -13.35
CA THR A 83 2.85 6.58 -14.27
C THR A 83 3.74 7.61 -13.59
N SER A 84 3.71 7.71 -12.26
CA SER A 84 4.35 8.81 -11.53
C SER A 84 5.78 8.53 -11.04
N MET A 85 6.38 7.40 -11.39
CA MET A 85 7.79 7.12 -11.11
C MET A 85 8.71 7.85 -12.10
N ASN A 86 9.12 9.06 -11.76
CA ASN A 86 9.82 9.98 -12.66
C ASN A 86 11.35 9.86 -12.65
N LEU A 87 11.97 9.23 -11.64
CA LEU A 87 13.40 8.96 -11.63
C LEU A 87 13.76 7.75 -12.50
N ASN A 88 15.00 7.67 -12.95
CA ASN A 88 15.49 6.54 -13.72
C ASN A 88 15.82 5.32 -12.87
N SER A 89 16.08 5.52 -11.56
CA SER A 89 16.43 4.45 -10.64
C SER A 89 16.02 4.78 -9.22
N TYR A 90 15.46 3.78 -8.51
CA TYR A 90 15.11 3.85 -7.10
C TYR A 90 15.80 2.73 -6.33
N ASP A 91 16.35 3.06 -5.16
CA ASP A 91 16.91 2.08 -4.22
C ASP A 91 15.81 1.42 -3.39
N LEU A 92 14.70 2.13 -3.15
CA LEU A 92 13.52 1.62 -2.47
C LEU A 92 12.25 2.12 -3.15
N ILE A 93 11.37 1.20 -3.47
CA ILE A 93 10.00 1.48 -3.87
C ILE A 93 9.11 0.82 -2.80
N THR A 94 8.09 1.51 -2.31
CA THR A 94 7.10 0.95 -1.40
C THR A 94 5.68 1.06 -1.98
N CYS A 95 4.82 0.11 -1.62
CA CYS A 95 3.39 0.14 -1.92
C CYS A 95 2.66 -0.54 -0.75
N PHE A 96 2.28 0.25 0.25
CA PHE A 96 1.72 -0.25 1.51
C PHE A 96 0.20 -0.05 1.58
N GLY A 97 -0.43 -0.63 2.57
CA GLY A 97 -1.83 -0.38 2.90
C GLY A 97 -2.86 -0.94 1.93
N ASN A 98 -2.56 -2.03 1.23
CA ASN A 98 -3.49 -2.66 0.27
C ASN A 98 -3.73 -1.80 -1.00
N THR A 99 -2.74 -1.03 -1.43
CA THR A 99 -2.83 -0.14 -2.61
C THR A 99 -2.75 -0.92 -3.93
N LEU A 100 -1.88 -1.94 -4.01
CA LEU A 100 -1.66 -2.71 -5.24
C LEU A 100 -2.96 -3.31 -5.85
N PRO A 101 -3.94 -3.79 -5.07
CA PRO A 101 -5.20 -4.32 -5.59
C PRO A 101 -6.12 -3.32 -6.29
N HIS A 102 -5.80 -2.03 -6.31
CA HIS A 102 -6.52 -1.04 -7.12
C HIS A 102 -6.13 -1.07 -8.60
N LEU A 103 -4.97 -1.62 -8.95
CA LEU A 103 -4.59 -1.84 -10.36
C LEU A 103 -5.40 -2.99 -10.95
N LYS A 104 -5.86 -2.83 -12.19
CA LYS A 104 -6.48 -3.91 -12.96
C LYS A 104 -5.43 -4.91 -13.43
N LEU A 105 -5.89 -6.11 -13.78
CA LEU A 105 -5.00 -7.18 -14.20
C LEU A 105 -4.17 -6.82 -15.44
N GLU A 106 -4.78 -6.18 -16.42
CA GLU A 106 -4.11 -5.72 -17.64
C GLU A 106 -3.04 -4.65 -17.38
N GLU A 107 -3.21 -3.86 -16.31
CA GLU A 107 -2.26 -2.83 -15.89
C GLU A 107 -1.11 -3.41 -15.08
N LEU A 108 -1.37 -4.49 -14.33
CA LEU A 108 -0.43 -5.06 -13.37
C LEU A 108 0.86 -5.57 -14.03
N SER A 109 0.77 -6.21 -15.20
CA SER A 109 1.93 -6.68 -15.97
C SER A 109 2.79 -5.51 -16.46
N ALA A 110 2.18 -4.44 -16.97
CA ALA A 110 2.88 -3.23 -17.39
C ALA A 110 3.54 -2.54 -16.20
N PHE A 111 2.85 -2.51 -15.05
CA PHE A 111 3.36 -1.95 -13.80
C PHE A 111 4.62 -2.69 -13.31
N PHE A 112 4.61 -4.03 -13.24
CA PHE A 112 5.81 -4.79 -12.82
C PHE A 112 6.95 -4.68 -13.82
N ASN A 113 6.69 -4.59 -15.12
CA ASN A 113 7.72 -4.28 -16.11
C ASN A 113 8.34 -2.90 -15.84
N GLN A 114 7.54 -1.90 -15.50
CA GLN A 114 8.05 -0.59 -15.14
C GLN A 114 8.88 -0.65 -13.84
N ILE A 115 8.44 -1.39 -12.81
CA ILE A 115 9.22 -1.63 -11.60
C ILE A 115 10.60 -2.22 -11.95
N PHE A 116 10.65 -3.23 -12.85
CA PHE A 116 11.93 -3.80 -13.30
C PHE A 116 12.87 -2.73 -13.86
N HIS A 117 12.37 -1.81 -14.68
CA HIS A 117 13.20 -0.76 -15.26
C HIS A 117 13.61 0.33 -14.27
N LYS A 118 12.75 0.61 -13.28
CA LYS A 118 12.93 1.69 -12.31
C LYS A 118 13.65 1.27 -11.03
N LEU A 119 13.67 0.00 -10.68
CA LEU A 119 14.38 -0.49 -9.52
C LEU A 119 15.89 -0.50 -9.80
N SER A 120 16.73 -0.10 -8.84
CA SER A 120 18.19 -0.25 -8.94
C SER A 120 18.59 -1.74 -8.86
N PRO A 121 19.77 -2.15 -9.32
CA PRO A 121 20.20 -3.57 -9.25
C PRO A 121 20.12 -4.16 -7.83
N ASP A 122 20.48 -3.37 -6.81
CA ASP A 122 20.44 -3.76 -5.40
C ASP A 122 19.25 -3.10 -4.67
N GLY A 123 18.24 -2.68 -5.40
CA GLY A 123 17.05 -2.04 -4.85
C GLY A 123 15.98 -3.02 -4.42
N TYR A 124 15.06 -2.52 -3.63
CA TYR A 124 13.92 -3.28 -3.12
C TYR A 124 12.60 -2.63 -3.53
N PHE A 125 11.65 -3.44 -3.99
CA PHE A 125 10.26 -3.06 -4.03
C PHE A 125 9.52 -3.84 -2.94
N VAL A 126 9.04 -3.12 -1.94
CA VAL A 126 8.37 -3.68 -0.75
C VAL A 126 6.89 -3.39 -0.85
N VAL A 127 6.08 -4.44 -0.81
CA VAL A 127 4.61 -4.33 -0.89
C VAL A 127 3.97 -4.98 0.33
N THR A 128 3.05 -4.28 0.98
CA THR A 128 2.19 -4.87 2.01
C THR A 128 0.73 -4.77 1.60
N MET A 129 0.02 -5.89 1.68
CA MET A 129 -1.39 -5.95 1.32
C MET A 129 -2.13 -7.04 2.09
N LEU A 130 -3.44 -7.08 1.94
CA LEU A 130 -4.24 -8.19 2.44
C LEU A 130 -3.88 -9.49 1.71
N ASN A 131 -3.96 -10.60 2.43
CA ASN A 131 -3.75 -11.92 1.85
C ASN A 131 -5.03 -12.40 1.15
N TYR A 132 -5.08 -12.23 -0.16
CA TYR A 132 -6.27 -12.58 -0.93
C TYR A 132 -6.47 -14.09 -1.08
N ASP A 133 -5.46 -14.94 -0.86
CA ASP A 133 -5.69 -16.39 -0.73
C ASP A 133 -6.60 -16.67 0.47
N HIS A 134 -6.30 -16.08 1.64
CA HIS A 134 -7.12 -16.19 2.84
C HIS A 134 -8.51 -15.54 2.68
N ILE A 135 -8.59 -14.35 2.05
CA ILE A 135 -9.87 -13.64 1.85
C ILE A 135 -10.80 -14.42 0.91
N LEU A 136 -10.28 -14.96 -0.20
CA LEU A 136 -11.08 -15.70 -1.15
C LEU A 136 -11.53 -17.08 -0.60
N GLU A 137 -10.75 -17.67 0.31
CA GLU A 137 -11.11 -18.89 1.01
C GLU A 137 -12.19 -18.64 2.08
N SER A 138 -11.98 -17.66 2.95
CA SER A 138 -12.88 -17.34 4.08
C SER A 138 -14.12 -16.54 3.70
N LYS A 139 -14.05 -15.78 2.61
CA LYS A 139 -15.12 -14.92 2.06
C LYS A 139 -15.87 -14.09 3.12
N PRO A 140 -15.16 -13.30 3.96
CA PRO A 140 -15.85 -12.45 4.92
C PRO A 140 -16.70 -11.40 4.20
N SER A 141 -17.96 -11.24 4.58
CA SER A 141 -18.80 -10.15 4.05
C SER A 141 -18.47 -8.80 4.69
N GLN A 142 -17.84 -8.81 5.88
CA GLN A 142 -17.46 -7.64 6.64
C GLN A 142 -16.12 -7.89 7.32
N LEU A 143 -15.26 -6.87 7.34
CA LEU A 143 -14.04 -6.88 8.14
C LEU A 143 -14.33 -6.43 9.58
N PRO A 144 -13.46 -6.75 10.56
CA PRO A 144 -13.61 -6.28 11.93
C PRO A 144 -13.84 -4.76 12.00
N ILE A 145 -14.87 -4.34 12.72
CA ILE A 145 -15.20 -2.93 12.89
C ILE A 145 -14.11 -2.25 13.72
N ILE A 146 -13.60 -1.13 13.21
CA ILE A 146 -12.66 -0.28 13.95
C ILE A 146 -13.44 0.78 14.70
N LYS A 147 -13.27 0.82 16.04
CA LYS A 147 -13.86 1.85 16.89
C LYS A 147 -12.74 2.66 17.55
N ARG A 148 -12.83 3.97 17.46
CA ARG A 148 -11.89 4.92 18.08
C ARG A 148 -12.68 6.13 18.57
N ASN A 149 -12.55 6.47 19.87
CA ASN A 149 -13.27 7.59 20.46
C ASN A 149 -14.77 7.60 20.08
N ASN A 150 -15.23 8.62 19.36
CA ASN A 150 -16.60 8.79 18.84
C ASN A 150 -16.72 8.45 17.35
N MET A 151 -15.77 7.67 16.80
CA MET A 151 -15.72 7.24 15.42
C MET A 151 -15.90 5.73 15.31
N THR A 152 -16.63 5.30 14.28
CA THR A 152 -16.75 3.91 13.86
C THR A 152 -16.42 3.80 12.39
N PHE A 153 -15.55 2.86 12.03
CA PHE A 153 -15.19 2.58 10.65
C PHE A 153 -15.52 1.12 10.31
N GLU A 154 -16.41 0.95 9.36
CA GLU A 154 -16.92 -0.34 8.90
C GLU A 154 -16.48 -0.59 7.46
N ARG A 155 -16.21 -1.85 7.11
CA ARG A 155 -15.69 -2.26 5.81
C ARG A 155 -16.40 -3.53 5.37
N TYR A 156 -16.98 -3.49 4.16
CA TYR A 156 -17.78 -4.57 3.61
C TYR A 156 -17.23 -5.04 2.27
N TYR A 157 -17.38 -6.33 2.01
CA TYR A 157 -17.00 -6.97 0.76
C TYR A 157 -18.20 -7.56 0.06
N THR A 158 -18.35 -7.22 -1.22
CA THR A 158 -19.27 -7.90 -2.14
C THR A 158 -18.44 -8.53 -3.24
N TYR A 159 -18.46 -9.87 -3.30
CA TYR A 159 -17.64 -10.64 -4.24
C TYR A 159 -18.34 -10.73 -5.60
N GLN A 160 -17.60 -10.39 -6.64
CA GLN A 160 -17.96 -10.56 -8.04
C GLN A 160 -17.05 -11.63 -8.66
N GLU A 161 -17.21 -11.91 -9.95
CA GLU A 161 -16.46 -12.96 -10.63
C GLU A 161 -14.95 -12.68 -10.66
N ASP A 162 -14.55 -11.45 -10.95
CA ASP A 162 -13.16 -11.03 -11.16
C ASP A 162 -12.67 -9.97 -10.17
N HIS A 163 -13.54 -9.39 -9.35
CA HIS A 163 -13.22 -8.32 -8.41
C HIS A 163 -14.04 -8.37 -7.13
N ILE A 164 -13.67 -7.55 -6.17
CA ILE A 164 -14.41 -7.33 -4.93
C ILE A 164 -14.84 -5.86 -4.91
N VAL A 165 -16.13 -5.62 -4.73
CA VAL A 165 -16.64 -4.29 -4.40
C VAL A 165 -16.39 -4.08 -2.91
N PHE A 166 -15.57 -3.11 -2.60
CA PHE A 166 -15.16 -2.75 -1.24
C PHE A 166 -15.88 -1.46 -0.83
N LYS A 167 -16.84 -1.60 0.09
CA LYS A 167 -17.58 -0.48 0.65
C LYS A 167 -17.04 -0.15 2.03
N THR A 168 -16.82 1.14 2.29
CA THR A 168 -16.45 1.68 3.59
C THR A 168 -17.53 2.61 4.12
N VAL A 169 -17.72 2.59 5.44
CA VAL A 169 -18.66 3.46 6.14
C VAL A 169 -17.93 4.07 7.33
N LEU A 170 -17.76 5.39 7.30
CA LEU A 170 -17.21 6.16 8.41
C LEU A 170 -18.34 6.91 9.10
N SER A 171 -18.56 6.62 10.37
CA SER A 171 -19.50 7.32 11.23
C SER A 171 -18.75 8.14 12.28
N TYR A 172 -19.01 9.45 12.35
CA TYR A 172 -18.39 10.38 13.28
C TYR A 172 -19.36 11.50 13.64
N ASN A 173 -19.55 11.81 14.92
CA ASN A 173 -20.41 12.89 15.41
C ASN A 173 -21.82 12.90 14.78
N HIS A 174 -22.48 11.74 14.72
CA HIS A 174 -23.81 11.56 14.11
C HIS A 174 -23.88 11.80 12.61
N GLN A 175 -22.75 11.98 11.95
CA GLN A 175 -22.63 12.02 10.49
C GLN A 175 -22.09 10.68 9.98
N GLN A 176 -22.51 10.30 8.79
CA GLN A 176 -22.06 9.09 8.12
C GLN A 176 -21.62 9.42 6.72
N THR A 177 -20.46 8.90 6.34
CA THR A 177 -19.92 8.99 4.99
C THR A 177 -19.68 7.58 4.48
N GLU A 178 -20.13 7.30 3.27
CA GLU A 178 -19.93 6.04 2.57
C GLU A 178 -19.05 6.25 1.36
N ASP A 179 -18.23 5.25 1.06
CA ASP A 179 -17.42 5.20 -0.15
C ASP A 179 -17.34 3.77 -0.68
N GLU A 180 -17.14 3.64 -1.98
CA GLU A 180 -17.08 2.36 -2.66
C GLU A 180 -15.93 2.36 -3.68
N THR A 181 -15.17 1.28 -3.71
CA THR A 181 -14.08 1.09 -4.67
C THR A 181 -13.99 -0.37 -5.09
N ILE A 182 -13.31 -0.61 -6.19
CA ILE A 182 -13.06 -1.96 -6.73
C ILE A 182 -11.67 -2.39 -6.31
N LEU A 183 -11.56 -3.63 -5.81
CA LEU A 183 -10.32 -4.30 -5.51
C LEU A 183 -10.20 -5.57 -6.35
N PHE A 184 -9.04 -5.78 -6.95
CA PHE A 184 -8.72 -6.99 -7.69
C PHE A 184 -7.97 -7.96 -6.77
N PRO A 185 -8.57 -9.11 -6.43
CA PRO A 185 -8.01 -10.05 -5.45
C PRO A 185 -6.88 -10.88 -6.06
N TYR A 186 -5.65 -10.40 -5.94
CA TYR A 186 -4.48 -11.09 -6.45
C TYR A 186 -3.97 -12.13 -5.45
N THR A 187 -4.10 -13.40 -5.79
CA THR A 187 -3.53 -14.51 -5.03
C THR A 187 -2.00 -14.52 -5.12
N LYS A 188 -1.35 -15.15 -4.13
CA LYS A 188 0.11 -15.32 -4.12
C LYS A 188 0.62 -15.94 -5.42
N SER A 189 0.00 -17.03 -5.88
CA SER A 189 0.42 -17.72 -7.10
C SER A 189 0.32 -16.85 -8.35
N ARG A 190 -0.72 -16.01 -8.44
CA ARG A 190 -0.91 -15.09 -9.55
C ARG A 190 0.14 -13.99 -9.56
N LEU A 191 0.41 -13.39 -8.38
CA LEU A 191 1.46 -12.38 -8.22
C LEU A 191 2.83 -12.95 -8.55
N GLU A 192 3.17 -14.12 -8.03
CA GLU A 192 4.44 -14.81 -8.28
C GLU A 192 4.69 -15.03 -9.79
N LYS A 193 3.66 -15.45 -10.52
CA LYS A 193 3.71 -15.62 -11.97
C LYS A 193 3.99 -14.29 -12.69
N ILE A 194 3.19 -13.24 -12.43
CA ILE A 194 3.31 -11.95 -13.12
C ILE A 194 4.64 -11.28 -12.81
N ILE A 195 5.09 -11.33 -11.55
CA ILE A 195 6.38 -10.77 -11.11
C ILE A 195 7.54 -11.48 -11.82
N SER A 196 7.48 -12.81 -11.90
CA SER A 196 8.49 -13.62 -12.61
C SER A 196 8.52 -13.33 -14.12
N GLU A 197 7.37 -13.15 -14.75
CA GLU A 197 7.27 -12.75 -16.17
C GLU A 197 7.92 -11.39 -16.43
N ALA A 198 7.89 -10.48 -15.45
CA ALA A 198 8.61 -9.19 -15.49
C ALA A 198 10.11 -9.32 -15.15
N LYS A 199 10.68 -10.54 -15.03
CA LYS A 199 12.08 -10.84 -14.68
C LYS A 199 12.49 -10.32 -13.30
N LEU A 200 11.54 -10.18 -12.40
CA LEU A 200 11.74 -9.85 -11.00
C LEU A 200 11.66 -11.13 -10.15
N LYS A 201 12.33 -11.12 -9.00
CA LYS A 201 12.25 -12.16 -7.98
C LYS A 201 11.36 -11.68 -6.84
N VAL A 202 10.57 -12.55 -6.25
CA VAL A 202 9.73 -12.22 -5.10
C VAL A 202 9.89 -13.24 -3.99
N THR A 203 9.96 -12.74 -2.77
CA THR A 203 9.85 -13.56 -1.55
C THR A 203 8.65 -13.06 -0.75
N PHE A 204 7.81 -13.99 -0.32
CA PHE A 204 6.61 -13.69 0.46
C PHE A 204 6.85 -13.92 1.95
N TYR A 205 6.37 -12.98 2.73
CA TYR A 205 6.41 -12.99 4.19
C TYR A 205 5.01 -12.70 4.75
N LYS A 206 4.82 -12.99 6.02
CA LYS A 206 3.60 -12.68 6.75
C LYS A 206 3.43 -11.17 6.98
N ASN A 207 4.52 -10.46 7.21
CA ASN A 207 4.56 -9.03 7.53
C ASN A 207 5.93 -8.42 7.17
N ILE A 208 6.08 -7.12 7.40
CA ILE A 208 7.33 -6.38 7.15
C ILE A 208 8.51 -6.80 8.06
N LYS A 209 8.25 -7.49 9.17
CA LYS A 209 9.28 -8.07 10.06
C LYS A 209 9.94 -9.31 9.46
N LEU A 210 9.52 -9.69 8.26
CA LEU A 210 9.99 -10.85 7.52
C LEU A 210 9.70 -12.20 8.22
N ASP A 211 8.59 -12.24 8.97
CA ASP A 211 8.11 -13.51 9.52
C ASP A 211 7.71 -14.47 8.38
N THR A 212 7.95 -15.75 8.58
CA THR A 212 7.65 -16.78 7.58
C THR A 212 6.20 -16.67 7.07
N TYR A 213 6.03 -16.76 5.76
CA TYR A 213 4.71 -16.71 5.11
C TYR A 213 3.76 -17.75 5.73
N ASP A 214 2.54 -17.30 5.97
CA ASP A 214 1.45 -18.12 6.49
C ASP A 214 0.20 -17.87 5.63
N HIS A 215 -0.29 -18.93 5.00
CA HIS A 215 -1.45 -18.88 4.12
C HIS A 215 -2.71 -18.35 4.83
N GLN A 216 -2.88 -18.67 6.11
CA GLN A 216 -4.05 -18.26 6.90
C GLN A 216 -3.93 -16.86 7.51
N HIS A 217 -2.75 -16.22 7.40
CA HIS A 217 -2.59 -14.87 7.92
C HIS A 217 -3.34 -13.85 7.06
N THR A 218 -3.90 -12.83 7.70
CA THR A 218 -4.73 -11.81 7.04
C THR A 218 -3.96 -10.87 6.11
N HIS A 219 -2.66 -10.76 6.26
CA HIS A 219 -1.79 -9.87 5.48
C HIS A 219 -0.61 -10.64 4.89
N ILE A 220 -0.06 -10.10 3.82
CA ILE A 220 1.21 -10.54 3.24
C ILE A 220 2.13 -9.33 3.02
N CYS A 221 3.43 -9.62 3.07
CA CYS A 221 4.49 -8.72 2.65
C CYS A 221 5.30 -9.37 1.54
N MET A 222 5.56 -8.64 0.47
CA MET A 222 6.39 -9.07 -0.65
C MET A 222 7.66 -8.25 -0.69
N ILE A 223 8.80 -8.92 -0.75
CA ILE A 223 10.10 -8.32 -1.05
C ILE A 223 10.47 -8.71 -2.47
N ILE A 224 10.53 -7.71 -3.34
CA ILE A 224 10.76 -7.88 -4.78
C ILE A 224 12.09 -7.26 -5.15
N THR A 225 12.90 -8.00 -5.89
CA THR A 225 14.24 -7.60 -6.37
C THR A 225 14.43 -7.97 -7.84
N LYS A 226 15.51 -7.46 -8.45
CA LYS A 226 15.97 -7.91 -9.79
C LYS A 226 16.61 -9.27 -9.78
#